data_fd7d0c4f94730c414043cbbb2bdf1b2a
#
_entry.id   fd7d0c4f94730c414043cbbb2bdf1b2a
#
_cell.length_a   1.000
_cell.length_b   1.000
_cell.length_c   1.000
_cell.angle_alpha   90.00
_cell.angle_beta   90.00
_cell.angle_gamma   90.00
#
_symmetry.space_group_name_H-M   'P 1'
#
loop_
_entity.id
_entity.type
_entity.pdbx_description
1 polymer ?
#
loop_
_entity_poly.entity_id
_entity_poly.type
_entity_poly.pdbx_seq_one_letter_code
_entity_poly.pdbx_strand_id
1 'polypeptide(L)'
;MKELYFTSPYRRSTRTIRLEYGQVKKVFILRTFEGNINRRRVSEGSPREEVFEDEQELLKKVHKTKKGLLEGRWIVKNKESISQPTFLRTEIVDGKISFEFSVDIDP
;
A
#
# COMPACT_ATOMS: atom_id res chain seq x y z
N MET A 1 -4.23 8.76 9.32
CA MET A 1 -3.58 8.90 8.01
C MET A 1 -4.50 8.47 6.89
N LYS A 2 -4.35 9.05 5.73
CA LYS A 2 -5.11 8.64 4.54
C LYS A 2 -4.43 7.46 3.86
N GLU A 3 -5.23 6.60 3.25
CA GLU A 3 -4.74 5.44 2.52
C GLU A 3 -5.31 5.40 1.10
N LEU A 4 -4.46 4.99 0.16
CA LEU A 4 -4.86 4.66 -1.20
C LEU A 4 -4.38 3.24 -1.48
N TYR A 5 -5.25 2.44 -2.07
CA TYR A 5 -4.95 1.04 -2.37
C TYR A 5 -5.04 0.79 -3.88
N PHE A 6 -4.00 0.20 -4.43
CA PHE A 6 -3.92 -0.11 -5.86
C PHE A 6 -3.65 -1.59 -6.06
N THR A 7 -4.29 -2.16 -7.06
CA THR A 7 -4.07 -3.55 -7.45
C THR A 7 -3.78 -3.64 -8.94
N SER A 8 -2.96 -4.62 -9.29
CA SER A 8 -2.65 -4.94 -10.68
C SER A 8 -2.61 -6.45 -10.84
N PRO A 9 -3.51 -7.04 -11.63
CA PRO A 9 -3.47 -8.48 -11.90
C PRO A 9 -2.18 -8.86 -12.61
N TYR A 10 -1.53 -9.90 -12.13
CA TYR A 10 -0.31 -10.40 -12.74
C TYR A 10 -0.26 -11.93 -12.65
N ARG A 11 -0.46 -12.62 -13.81
CA ARG A 11 -0.47 -14.09 -13.88
C ARG A 11 -1.46 -14.70 -12.88
N ARG A 12 -0.95 -15.46 -11.89
CA ARG A 12 -1.77 -16.14 -10.88
C ARG A 12 -1.90 -15.36 -9.57
N SER A 13 -1.31 -14.18 -9.51
CA SER A 13 -1.34 -13.35 -8.32
C SER A 13 -1.77 -11.93 -8.68
N THR A 14 -2.11 -11.14 -7.66
CA THR A 14 -2.40 -9.72 -7.83
C THR A 14 -1.35 -8.94 -7.07
N ARG A 15 -0.67 -8.05 -7.76
CA ARG A 15 0.28 -7.14 -7.12
C ARG A 15 -0.49 -6.02 -6.44
N THR A 16 0.01 -5.57 -5.30
CA THR A 16 -0.62 -4.49 -4.54
C THR A 16 0.37 -3.38 -4.24
N ILE A 17 -0.14 -2.16 -4.23
CA ILE A 17 0.58 -0.99 -3.71
C ILE A 17 -0.38 -0.26 -2.79
N ARG A 18 0.02 -0.06 -1.55
CA ARG A 18 -0.73 0.71 -0.57
C ARG A 18 0.07 1.95 -0.23
N LEU A 19 -0.56 3.10 -0.38
CA LEU A 19 0.01 4.37 0.02
C LEU A 19 -0.65 4.80 1.32
N GLU A 20 0.15 5.13 2.30
CA GLU A 20 -0.29 5.68 3.56
C GLU A 20 0.39 7.02 3.75
N TYR A 21 -0.37 8.08 3.92
CA TYR A 21 0.21 9.42 4.01
C TYR A 21 -0.53 10.32 4.98
N GLY A 22 0.20 11.24 5.56
CA GLY A 22 -0.35 12.21 6.49
C GLY A 22 0.73 12.91 7.30
N GLN A 23 0.29 13.65 8.30
CA GLN A 23 1.16 14.38 9.20
C GLN A 23 1.49 13.53 10.44
N VAL A 24 2.77 13.47 10.77
CA VAL A 24 3.26 12.86 12.00
C VAL A 24 4.14 13.88 12.69
N LYS A 25 3.69 14.37 13.85
CA LYS A 25 4.35 15.45 14.58
C LYS A 25 4.47 16.70 13.71
N LYS A 26 5.67 17.15 13.40
CA LYS A 26 5.93 18.37 12.62
C LYS A 26 6.26 18.10 11.16
N VAL A 27 6.24 16.85 10.75
CA VAL A 27 6.61 16.44 9.39
C VAL A 27 5.46 15.72 8.70
N PHE A 28 5.55 15.61 7.39
CA PHE A 28 4.59 14.89 6.55
C PHE A 28 5.27 13.66 5.98
N ILE A 29 4.59 12.54 6.00
CA ILE A 29 5.17 11.25 5.64
C ILE A 29 4.32 10.58 4.56
N LEU A 30 5.01 9.96 3.61
CA LEU A 30 4.42 9.03 2.65
C LEU A 30 5.09 7.69 2.82
N ARG A 31 4.30 6.66 3.11
CA ARG A 31 4.76 5.27 3.18
C ARG A 31 4.18 4.50 2.02
N THR A 32 5.04 3.77 1.32
CA THR A 32 4.65 2.93 0.19
C THR A 32 4.90 1.48 0.55
N PHE A 33 3.82 0.70 0.59
CA PHE A 33 3.88 -0.74 0.86
C PHE A 33 3.65 -1.49 -0.45
N GLU A 34 4.59 -2.32 -0.83
CA GLU A 34 4.46 -3.21 -1.99
C GLU A 34 4.15 -4.62 -1.53
N GLY A 35 3.24 -5.28 -2.21
CA GLY A 35 2.83 -6.62 -1.81
C GLY A 35 2.16 -7.40 -2.93
N ASN A 36 1.64 -8.55 -2.53
CA ASN A 36 0.93 -9.47 -3.42
C ASN A 36 -0.27 -10.06 -2.70
N ILE A 37 -1.30 -10.37 -3.49
CA ILE A 37 -2.45 -11.15 -3.03
C ILE A 37 -2.40 -12.48 -3.75
N ASN A 38 -2.35 -13.57 -3.00
CA ASN A 38 -2.37 -14.92 -3.54
C ASN A 38 -3.34 -15.76 -2.71
N ARG A 39 -4.39 -16.27 -3.36
CA ARG A 39 -5.42 -17.10 -2.70
C ARG A 39 -6.00 -16.44 -1.44
N ARG A 40 -6.38 -15.16 -1.54
CA ARG A 40 -6.91 -14.34 -0.44
C ARG A 40 -5.90 -13.99 0.65
N ARG A 41 -4.62 -14.26 0.43
CA ARG A 41 -3.56 -13.86 1.36
C ARG A 41 -2.82 -12.66 0.79
N VAL A 42 -2.68 -11.64 1.63
CA VAL A 42 -1.90 -10.45 1.29
C VAL A 42 -0.58 -10.52 2.03
N SER A 43 0.51 -10.38 1.29
CA SER A 43 1.85 -10.22 1.85
C SER A 43 2.36 -8.84 1.48
N GLU A 44 2.81 -8.08 2.45
CA GLU A 44 3.44 -6.79 2.24
C GLU A 44 4.81 -6.78 2.93
N GLY A 45 5.80 -6.19 2.26
CA GLY A 45 7.11 -5.97 2.86
C GLY A 45 7.15 -4.68 3.69
N SER A 46 8.32 -4.35 4.21
CA SER A 46 8.55 -3.10 4.91
C SER A 46 8.28 -1.91 3.98
N PRO A 47 7.68 -0.83 4.49
CA PRO A 47 7.38 0.32 3.66
C PRO A 47 8.62 1.10 3.28
N ARG A 48 8.58 1.70 2.10
CA ARG A 48 9.46 2.80 1.75
C ARG A 48 8.86 4.05 2.35
N GLU A 49 9.65 4.83 3.08
CA GLU A 49 9.19 6.04 3.74
C GLU A 49 9.89 7.26 3.16
N GLU A 50 9.10 8.26 2.81
CA GLU A 50 9.60 9.57 2.38
C GLU A 50 9.04 10.63 3.33
N VAL A 51 9.91 11.57 3.75
CA VAL A 51 9.55 12.62 4.68
C VAL A 51 9.56 13.97 3.95
N PHE A 52 8.53 14.77 4.19
CA PHE A 52 8.38 16.10 3.60
C PHE A 52 8.20 17.14 4.71
N GLU A 53 8.72 18.33 4.50
CA GLU A 53 8.55 19.43 5.44
C GLU A 53 7.23 20.19 5.21
N ASP A 54 6.66 20.08 4.01
CA ASP A 54 5.49 20.82 3.55
C ASP A 54 4.40 19.85 3.08
N GLU A 55 3.17 20.10 3.50
CA GLU A 55 2.01 19.30 3.08
C GLU A 55 1.81 19.33 1.56
N GLN A 56 2.06 20.48 0.92
CA GLN A 56 1.91 20.58 -0.53
C GLN A 56 2.89 19.68 -1.27
N GLU A 57 4.11 19.55 -0.77
CA GLU A 57 5.09 18.63 -1.37
C GLU A 57 4.67 17.17 -1.20
N LEU A 58 4.12 16.82 -0.04
CA LEU A 58 3.55 15.49 0.19
C LEU A 58 2.43 15.22 -0.81
N LEU A 59 1.47 16.13 -0.93
CA LEU A 59 0.31 15.94 -1.81
C LEU A 59 0.72 15.88 -3.28
N LYS A 60 1.71 16.68 -3.70
CA LYS A 60 2.27 16.59 -5.07
C LYS A 60 2.85 15.20 -5.33
N LYS A 61 3.60 14.66 -4.38
CA LYS A 61 4.19 13.33 -4.53
C LYS A 61 3.13 12.24 -4.58
N VAL A 62 2.14 12.32 -3.71
CA VAL A 62 1.00 11.39 -3.70
C VAL A 62 0.26 11.44 -5.02
N HIS A 63 -0.05 12.65 -5.51
CA HIS A 63 -0.74 12.83 -6.78
C HIS A 63 0.06 12.28 -7.96
N LYS A 64 1.36 12.58 -8.01
CA LYS A 64 2.26 12.07 -9.05
C LYS A 64 2.33 10.55 -9.04
N THR A 65 2.44 9.96 -7.86
CA THR A 65 2.50 8.50 -7.70
C THR A 65 1.19 7.86 -8.16
N LYS A 66 0.05 8.41 -7.72
CA LYS A 66 -1.27 7.95 -8.13
C LYS A 66 -1.43 8.02 -9.65
N LYS A 67 -1.07 9.15 -10.26
CA LYS A 67 -1.15 9.35 -11.71
C LYS A 67 -0.31 8.31 -12.46
N GLY A 68 0.93 8.07 -12.00
CA GLY A 68 1.82 7.07 -12.61
C GLY A 68 1.25 5.67 -12.52
N LEU A 69 0.64 5.30 -11.40
CA LEU A 69 0.03 4.00 -11.23
C LEU A 69 -1.19 3.83 -12.14
N LEU A 70 -2.04 4.85 -12.25
CA LEU A 70 -3.20 4.79 -13.13
C LEU A 70 -2.79 4.71 -14.61
N GLU A 71 -1.75 5.42 -15.02
CA GLU A 71 -1.18 5.31 -16.37
C GLU A 71 -0.59 3.93 -16.63
N GLY A 72 -0.04 3.29 -15.60
CA GLY A 72 0.44 1.92 -15.64
C GLY A 72 -0.65 0.86 -15.53
N ARG A 73 -1.90 1.26 -15.65
CA ARG A 73 -3.09 0.38 -15.58
C ARG A 73 -3.34 -0.28 -14.23
N TRP A 74 -2.83 0.30 -13.16
CA TRP A 74 -3.20 -0.10 -11.81
C TRP A 74 -4.63 0.36 -11.51
N ILE A 75 -5.35 -0.45 -10.75
CA ILE A 75 -6.75 -0.18 -10.39
C ILE A 75 -6.79 0.32 -8.96
N VAL A 76 -7.44 1.47 -8.75
CA VAL A 76 -7.70 1.98 -7.40
C VAL A 76 -8.80 1.14 -6.77
N LYS A 77 -8.53 0.60 -5.59
CA LYS A 77 -9.53 -0.11 -4.80
C LYS A 77 -9.88 0.73 -3.58
N ASN A 78 -11.16 0.89 -3.33
CA ASN A 78 -11.61 1.51 -2.10
C ASN A 78 -11.36 0.56 -0.92
N LYS A 79 -11.10 1.12 0.25
CA LYS A 79 -10.92 0.33 1.47
C LYS A 79 -12.11 -0.60 1.74
N GLU A 80 -13.31 -0.21 1.26
CA GLU A 80 -14.55 -0.97 1.41
C GLU A 80 -14.60 -2.22 0.51
N SER A 81 -13.87 -2.23 -0.61
CA SER A 81 -13.82 -3.40 -1.51
C SER A 81 -12.83 -4.47 -1.02
N ILE A 82 -12.09 -4.17 0.02
CA ILE A 82 -11.19 -5.10 0.69
C ILE A 82 -11.62 -5.13 2.15
N SER A 83 -12.18 -6.24 2.61
CA SER A 83 -12.58 -6.38 4.01
C SER A 83 -11.36 -6.28 4.91
N GLN A 84 -11.60 -5.96 6.20
CA GLN A 84 -10.51 -5.80 7.13
C GLN A 84 -9.58 -7.01 7.13
N PRO A 85 -8.27 -6.79 6.98
CA PRO A 85 -7.34 -7.91 6.92
C PRO A 85 -7.30 -8.64 8.26
N THR A 86 -7.33 -9.97 8.20
CA THR A 86 -7.05 -10.82 9.35
C THR A 86 -5.55 -11.05 9.37
N PHE A 87 -4.91 -10.55 10.39
CA PHE A 87 -3.46 -10.67 10.55
C PHE A 87 -3.08 -12.13 10.77
N LEU A 88 -2.28 -12.69 9.89
CA LEU A 88 -1.84 -14.08 9.94
C LEU A 88 -0.47 -14.25 10.59
N ARG A 89 0.48 -13.40 10.18
CA ARG A 89 1.86 -13.60 10.59
C ARG A 89 2.71 -12.36 10.40
N THR A 90 3.65 -12.16 11.34
CA THR A 90 4.72 -11.17 11.18
C THR A 90 6.05 -11.92 11.20
N GLU A 91 6.90 -11.68 10.22
CA GLU A 91 8.24 -12.23 10.16
C GLU A 91 9.27 -11.13 10.00
N ILE A 92 10.43 -11.35 10.63
CA ILE A 92 11.61 -10.52 10.38
C ILE A 92 12.58 -11.38 9.57
N VAL A 93 12.79 -10.99 8.31
CA VAL A 93 13.72 -11.68 7.40
C VAL A 93 14.74 -10.66 6.92
N ASP A 94 16.02 -10.95 7.14
CA ASP A 94 17.14 -10.06 6.77
C ASP A 94 16.98 -8.63 7.31
N GLY A 95 16.49 -8.49 8.53
CA GLY A 95 16.26 -7.20 9.16
C GLY A 95 15.04 -6.44 8.66
N LYS A 96 14.26 -7.03 7.75
CA LYS A 96 13.03 -6.44 7.24
C LYS A 96 11.82 -7.13 7.85
N ILE A 97 10.80 -6.35 8.16
CA ILE A 97 9.54 -6.86 8.70
C ILE A 97 8.61 -7.18 7.54
N SER A 98 8.12 -8.41 7.50
CA SER A 98 7.09 -8.83 6.56
C SER A 98 5.81 -9.16 7.31
N PHE A 99 4.67 -8.75 6.75
CA PHE A 99 3.36 -9.02 7.32
C PHE A 99 2.58 -9.93 6.37
N GLU A 100 1.90 -10.90 6.93
CA GLU A 100 0.98 -11.74 6.18
C GLU A 100 -0.40 -11.65 6.81
N PHE A 101 -1.40 -11.36 6.01
CA PHE A 101 -2.77 -11.26 6.48
C PHE A 101 -3.75 -11.73 5.41
N SER A 102 -4.92 -12.16 5.85
CA SER A 102 -5.99 -12.60 4.97
C SER A 102 -6.98 -11.46 4.75
N VAL A 103 -7.42 -11.28 3.51
CA VAL A 103 -8.46 -10.30 3.17
C VAL A 103 -9.53 -10.98 2.33
N ASP A 104 -10.78 -10.54 2.48
CA ASP A 104 -11.83 -10.88 1.55
C ASP A 104 -11.88 -9.80 0.48
N ILE A 105 -11.76 -10.20 -0.77
CA ILE A 105 -11.77 -9.28 -1.90
C ILE A 105 -13.04 -9.50 -2.68
N ASP A 106 -13.81 -8.44 -2.87
CA ASP A 106 -14.97 -8.48 -3.74
C ASP A 106 -14.52 -8.67 -5.19
N PRO A 107 -15.14 -9.63 -5.91
CA PRO A 107 -14.79 -9.91 -7.29
C PRO A 107 -15.05 -8.73 -8.24
#